data_b3ca827a52e4f2d97aacccbf01888bd6
#
_entry.id   b3ca827a52e4f2d97aacccbf01888bd6
#
_cell.length_a   1.000
_cell.length_b   1.000
_cell.length_c   1.000
_cell.angle_alpha   90.00
_cell.angle_beta   90.00
_cell.angle_gamma   90.00
#
_symmetry.space_group_name_H-M   'P 1'
#
loop_
_entity.id
_entity.type
_entity.pdbx_description
1 polymer ?
#
loop_
_entity_poly.entity_id
_entity_poly.type
_entity_poly.pdbx_seq_one_letter_code
_entity_poly.pdbx_strand_id
1 'polypeptide(L)'
;MEGYEFPENDKADMEIFEILYSWQPNMFEIREKLGQQTVNTWENLYEYILGANATLDYIDEVSGTEIEKNYIKAQSYALRAFYYYMLVNQYGLPYNYNKESLGVPLKLDSKMRDDDNILMRRNTVEEVYRQTVTDLNEAERLFLTLSATQQYEPNYLVSLPMVQLLKSRVALYMENWEEAKTYAEKVIKDWNFSLRDLNTIPAPEAGIKEPYYTFNTYDSPEVIWSYGTIRDLTGEYEGYIDKKDENSDEEKTRRMFKAADGLINSFSEGDLRKDRYITREMQYNEAVPENSTFYDTYLPYGKYKTLRSVPTSGSSDYFALSFRIAEAYLNYAEAAAMSQAEGDAITAMNTLLEKRYDRGNAPSFSGLSGDALITQIREERRKELCYEGQRWFDLRRYGMPSIQHKWEGKVYTLTKNDPSYVLPIPTEVLQRNLLLEQNPFGPERTGVPVTK
;
A
#
# COMPACT_ATOMS: atom_id res chain seq x y z
N MET A 1 -28.21 -10.51 0.40
CA MET A 1 -28.44 -10.95 1.79
C MET A 1 -29.73 -10.32 2.26
N GLU A 2 -30.84 -10.98 2.06
CA GLU A 2 -32.15 -10.55 2.58
C GLU A 2 -32.38 -11.27 3.91
N GLY A 3 -32.91 -10.58 4.91
CA GLY A 3 -33.43 -11.18 6.12
C GLY A 3 -32.47 -11.29 7.32
N TYR A 4 -31.45 -10.44 7.45
CA TYR A 4 -30.59 -10.47 8.62
C TYR A 4 -30.73 -9.19 9.45
N GLU A 5 -31.16 -9.31 10.71
CA GLU A 5 -30.97 -8.26 11.71
C GLU A 5 -29.63 -8.43 12.39
N PHE A 6 -28.84 -7.35 12.42
CA PHE A 6 -27.56 -7.33 13.11
C PHE A 6 -27.79 -6.96 14.60
N PRO A 7 -26.97 -7.50 15.55
CA PRO A 7 -26.88 -6.93 16.87
C PRO A 7 -26.60 -5.43 16.84
N GLU A 8 -27.11 -4.65 17.79
CA GLU A 8 -26.97 -3.17 17.75
C GLU A 8 -25.50 -2.69 17.68
N ASN A 9 -24.57 -3.40 18.31
CA ASN A 9 -23.14 -3.07 18.27
C ASN A 9 -22.53 -3.32 16.88
N ASP A 10 -22.96 -4.35 16.18
CA ASP A 10 -22.44 -4.68 14.83
C ASP A 10 -23.00 -3.74 13.76
N LYS A 11 -24.18 -3.12 13.99
CA LYS A 11 -24.75 -2.12 13.07
C LYS A 11 -23.88 -0.88 12.96
N ALA A 12 -23.32 -0.41 14.09
CA ALA A 12 -22.44 0.75 14.11
C ALA A 12 -21.14 0.50 13.34
N ASP A 13 -20.52 -0.67 13.52
CA ASP A 13 -19.31 -1.03 12.80
C ASP A 13 -19.57 -1.19 11.30
N MET A 14 -20.70 -1.80 10.92
CA MET A 14 -21.13 -1.92 9.53
C MET A 14 -21.35 -0.56 8.87
N GLU A 15 -21.98 0.38 9.56
CA GLU A 15 -22.22 1.73 9.06
C GLU A 15 -20.91 2.48 8.80
N ILE A 16 -19.92 2.34 9.70
CA ILE A 16 -18.60 2.94 9.55
C ILE A 16 -17.89 2.41 8.30
N PHE A 17 -17.91 1.10 8.10
CA PHE A 17 -17.29 0.49 6.92
C PHE A 17 -18.03 0.82 5.62
N GLU A 18 -19.36 0.89 5.64
CA GLU A 18 -20.15 1.34 4.48
C GLU A 18 -19.76 2.74 4.03
N ILE A 19 -19.56 3.66 4.97
CA ILE A 19 -19.19 5.05 4.70
C ILE A 19 -17.84 5.15 3.98
N LEU A 20 -16.83 4.44 4.48
CA LEU A 20 -15.51 4.39 3.86
C LEU A 20 -15.56 3.66 2.50
N TYR A 21 -16.23 2.52 2.46
CA TYR A 21 -16.28 1.65 1.29
C TYR A 21 -17.12 2.24 0.16
N SER A 22 -18.05 3.13 0.49
CA SER A 22 -18.89 3.87 -0.47
C SER A 22 -18.39 5.27 -0.83
N TRP A 23 -17.20 5.67 -0.32
CA TRP A 23 -16.58 6.98 -0.56
C TRP A 23 -17.49 8.16 -0.20
N GLN A 24 -18.14 8.13 0.94
CA GLN A 24 -18.98 9.26 1.39
C GLN A 24 -18.13 10.51 1.66
N PRO A 25 -18.61 11.71 1.31
CA PRO A 25 -17.81 12.93 1.36
C PRO A 25 -17.36 13.33 2.78
N ASN A 26 -18.13 12.96 3.79
CA ASN A 26 -17.91 13.30 5.19
C ASN A 26 -17.51 12.08 6.04
N MET A 27 -16.87 11.08 5.43
CA MET A 27 -16.54 9.80 6.07
C MET A 27 -15.79 9.95 7.41
N PHE A 28 -14.91 10.94 7.57
CA PHE A 28 -14.20 11.16 8.82
C PHE A 28 -15.08 11.74 9.94
N GLU A 29 -15.92 12.72 9.61
CA GLU A 29 -16.86 13.34 10.57
C GLU A 29 -17.91 12.33 11.05
N ILE A 30 -18.34 11.42 10.20
CA ILE A 30 -19.30 10.38 10.56
C ILE A 30 -18.64 9.38 11.51
N ARG A 31 -17.41 8.93 11.22
CA ARG A 31 -16.68 8.04 12.12
C ARG A 31 -16.51 8.64 13.52
N GLU A 32 -16.19 9.91 13.61
CA GLU A 32 -16.05 10.62 14.89
C GLU A 32 -17.40 10.65 15.66
N LYS A 33 -18.49 10.96 14.97
CA LYS A 33 -19.83 10.94 15.58
C LYS A 33 -20.25 9.55 16.08
N LEU A 34 -19.75 8.49 15.46
CA LEU A 34 -19.96 7.11 15.89
C LEU A 34 -19.00 6.65 16.99
N GLY A 35 -18.20 7.57 17.55
CA GLY A 35 -17.29 7.30 18.67
C GLY A 35 -16.04 6.50 18.29
N GLN A 36 -15.76 6.36 16.99
CA GLN A 36 -14.56 5.68 16.50
C GLN A 36 -13.42 6.69 16.34
N GLN A 37 -12.24 6.32 16.81
CA GLN A 37 -11.03 7.10 16.53
C GLN A 37 -10.75 7.09 15.03
N THR A 38 -10.75 8.28 14.44
CA THR A 38 -10.28 8.42 13.07
C THR A 38 -8.76 8.31 13.05
N VAL A 39 -8.22 7.44 12.18
CA VAL A 39 -6.78 7.46 11.92
C VAL A 39 -6.48 8.75 11.16
N ASN A 40 -5.97 9.74 11.87
CA ASN A 40 -5.59 11.01 11.29
C ASN A 40 -4.22 10.87 10.62
N THR A 41 -4.19 10.35 9.40
CA THR A 41 -2.95 10.14 8.65
C THR A 41 -2.21 11.45 8.39
N TRP A 42 -2.91 12.58 8.31
CA TRP A 42 -2.28 13.90 8.21
C TRP A 42 -1.42 14.21 9.44
N GLU A 43 -2.02 14.13 10.63
CA GLU A 43 -1.34 14.45 11.88
C GLU A 43 -0.16 13.50 12.13
N ASN A 44 -0.38 12.19 12.00
CA ASN A 44 0.66 11.19 12.20
C ASN A 44 1.86 11.38 11.27
N LEU A 45 1.62 11.65 9.99
CA LEU A 45 2.72 11.85 9.04
C LEU A 45 3.48 13.15 9.30
N TYR A 46 2.80 14.22 9.73
CA TYR A 46 3.49 15.45 10.14
C TYR A 46 4.27 15.29 11.46
N GLU A 47 3.81 14.47 12.39
CA GLU A 47 4.56 14.12 13.58
C GLU A 47 5.86 13.38 13.23
N TYR A 48 5.80 12.43 12.29
CA TYR A 48 7.00 11.73 11.80
C TYR A 48 7.94 12.68 11.02
N ILE A 49 7.40 13.60 10.25
CA ILE A 49 8.19 14.65 9.58
C ILE A 49 8.88 15.54 10.61
N LEU A 50 8.20 15.91 11.70
CA LEU A 50 8.79 16.68 12.79
C LEU A 50 9.97 15.94 13.43
N GLY A 51 9.84 14.62 13.66
CA GLY A 51 10.94 13.79 14.16
C GLY A 51 12.14 13.76 13.21
N ALA A 52 11.90 13.60 11.91
CA ALA A 52 12.96 13.66 10.90
C ALA A 52 13.64 15.04 10.85
N ASN A 53 12.85 16.11 10.90
CA ASN A 53 13.38 17.48 10.94
C ASN A 53 14.23 17.75 12.19
N ALA A 54 13.75 17.34 13.37
CA ALA A 54 14.51 17.50 14.62
C ALA A 54 15.86 16.78 14.55
N THR A 55 15.89 15.56 13.98
CA THR A 55 17.15 14.85 13.76
C THR A 55 18.06 15.66 12.84
N LEU A 56 17.58 16.16 11.72
CA LEU A 56 18.37 16.92 10.74
C LEU A 56 18.87 18.27 11.30
N ASP A 57 18.07 18.93 12.12
CA ASP A 57 18.42 20.24 12.70
C ASP A 57 19.52 20.14 13.76
N TYR A 58 19.57 19.05 14.53
CA TYR A 58 20.44 18.95 15.70
C TYR A 58 21.56 17.91 15.59
N ILE A 59 21.58 17.04 14.58
CA ILE A 59 22.54 15.93 14.47
C ILE A 59 23.99 16.44 14.44
N ASP A 60 24.26 17.63 13.94
CA ASP A 60 25.62 18.19 13.88
C ASP A 60 26.13 18.67 15.24
N GLU A 61 25.23 18.93 16.18
CA GLU A 61 25.54 19.33 17.55
C GLU A 61 25.84 18.16 18.49
N VAL A 62 25.48 16.94 18.11
CA VAL A 62 25.71 15.73 18.91
C VAL A 62 27.13 15.20 18.72
N SER A 63 27.66 14.54 19.74
CA SER A 63 28.95 13.79 19.65
C SER A 63 28.77 12.58 18.70
N GLY A 64 29.80 12.30 17.92
CA GLY A 64 29.82 11.20 16.96
C GLY A 64 30.74 11.50 15.77
N THR A 65 31.11 10.48 15.05
CA THR A 65 31.89 10.61 13.80
C THR A 65 31.00 11.12 12.67
N GLU A 66 31.61 11.71 11.65
CA GLU A 66 30.89 12.16 10.46
C GLU A 66 30.17 11.01 9.75
N ILE A 67 30.76 9.81 9.77
CA ILE A 67 30.15 8.60 9.20
C ILE A 67 28.85 8.23 9.94
N GLU A 68 28.87 8.24 11.28
CA GLU A 68 27.67 7.98 12.08
C GLU A 68 26.59 9.04 11.86
N LYS A 69 26.98 10.31 11.80
CA LYS A 69 26.06 11.41 11.50
C LYS A 69 25.45 11.27 10.10
N ASN A 70 26.27 10.97 9.08
CA ASN A 70 25.81 10.77 7.71
C ASN A 70 24.83 9.60 7.59
N TYR A 71 25.06 8.50 8.34
CA TYR A 71 24.15 7.37 8.39
C TYR A 71 22.76 7.76 8.93
N ILE A 72 22.71 8.54 10.00
CA ILE A 72 21.47 9.03 10.61
C ILE A 72 20.78 10.06 9.71
N LYS A 73 21.54 11.01 9.14
CA LYS A 73 21.02 12.01 8.20
C LYS A 73 20.39 11.34 6.97
N ALA A 74 21.06 10.34 6.40
CA ALA A 74 20.57 9.62 5.22
C ALA A 74 19.21 9.00 5.47
N GLN A 75 19.04 8.32 6.62
CA GLN A 75 17.74 7.75 7.01
C GLN A 75 16.68 8.82 7.24
N SER A 76 17.04 9.93 7.91
CA SER A 76 16.09 11.02 8.20
C SER A 76 15.59 11.71 6.92
N TYR A 77 16.47 11.97 5.94
CA TYR A 77 16.08 12.50 4.63
C TYR A 77 15.17 11.51 3.89
N ALA A 78 15.51 10.22 3.86
CA ALA A 78 14.72 9.21 3.20
C ALA A 78 13.32 9.07 3.81
N LEU A 79 13.21 9.08 5.15
CA LEU A 79 11.93 9.02 5.86
C LEU A 79 11.09 10.29 5.62
N ARG A 80 11.70 11.48 5.67
CA ARG A 80 10.98 12.73 5.37
C ARG A 80 10.44 12.73 3.95
N ALA A 81 11.23 12.29 2.98
CA ALA A 81 10.78 12.11 1.60
C ALA A 81 9.61 11.15 1.49
N PHE A 82 9.70 10.00 2.16
CA PHE A 82 8.63 8.99 2.16
C PHE A 82 7.33 9.55 2.76
N TYR A 83 7.39 10.26 3.87
CA TYR A 83 6.21 10.85 4.51
C TYR A 83 5.57 11.95 3.66
N TYR A 84 6.36 12.83 3.02
CA TYR A 84 5.82 13.81 2.08
C TYR A 84 5.23 13.16 0.83
N TYR A 85 5.86 12.11 0.31
CA TYR A 85 5.30 11.32 -0.77
C TYR A 85 3.95 10.70 -0.38
N MET A 86 3.82 10.15 0.82
CA MET A 86 2.56 9.61 1.34
C MET A 86 1.49 10.70 1.48
N LEU A 87 1.84 11.85 2.06
CA LEU A 87 0.93 12.99 2.24
C LEU A 87 0.40 13.51 0.90
N VAL A 88 1.29 13.82 -0.05
CA VAL A 88 0.87 14.41 -1.33
C VAL A 88 0.03 13.44 -2.15
N ASN A 89 0.28 12.14 -2.04
CA ASN A 89 -0.54 11.13 -2.71
C ASN A 89 -1.90 10.88 -2.03
N GLN A 90 -2.09 11.27 -0.79
CA GLN A 90 -3.40 11.19 -0.13
C GLN A 90 -4.20 12.48 -0.29
N TYR A 91 -3.57 13.64 -0.17
CA TYR A 91 -4.23 14.94 -0.04
C TYR A 91 -4.04 15.89 -1.24
N GLY A 92 -3.29 15.49 -2.27
CA GLY A 92 -3.12 16.21 -3.53
C GLY A 92 -3.66 15.41 -4.72
N LEU A 93 -3.90 16.04 -5.84
CA LEU A 93 -4.20 15.35 -7.11
C LEU A 93 -2.97 14.56 -7.60
N PRO A 94 -3.15 13.53 -8.44
CA PRO A 94 -1.99 12.85 -9.05
C PRO A 94 -1.11 13.84 -9.83
N TYR A 95 0.21 13.68 -9.72
CA TYR A 95 1.19 14.56 -10.36
C TYR A 95 0.95 14.71 -11.87
N ASN A 96 0.72 13.60 -12.57
CA ASN A 96 0.46 13.56 -14.00
C ASN A 96 -0.93 14.09 -14.41
N TYR A 97 -1.84 14.28 -13.45
CA TYR A 97 -3.14 14.86 -13.74
C TYR A 97 -3.13 16.39 -13.61
N ASN A 98 -2.60 16.92 -12.47
CA ASN A 98 -2.45 18.36 -12.26
C ASN A 98 -1.39 18.65 -11.18
N LYS A 99 -0.15 18.80 -11.59
CA LYS A 99 0.96 19.10 -10.67
C LYS A 99 0.95 20.51 -10.07
N GLU A 100 0.23 21.46 -10.70
CA GLU A 100 0.04 22.82 -10.23
C GLU A 100 -1.04 22.93 -9.15
N SER A 101 -1.83 21.86 -8.93
CA SER A 101 -2.86 21.83 -7.89
C SER A 101 -2.25 21.85 -6.49
N LEU A 102 -3.10 22.16 -5.49
CA LEU A 102 -2.67 22.20 -4.10
C LEU A 102 -2.29 20.78 -3.60
N GLY A 103 -1.08 20.68 -3.13
CA GLY A 103 -0.53 19.53 -2.40
C GLY A 103 -0.70 19.68 -0.89
N VAL A 104 0.42 19.68 -0.15
CA VAL A 104 0.47 19.81 1.31
C VAL A 104 1.52 20.85 1.73
N PRO A 105 1.44 21.45 2.93
CA PRO A 105 2.46 22.34 3.44
C PRO A 105 3.83 21.67 3.60
N LEU A 106 4.90 22.34 3.23
CA LEU A 106 6.28 21.89 3.43
C LEU A 106 6.87 22.51 4.69
N LYS A 107 6.90 21.75 5.78
CA LYS A 107 7.61 22.09 7.02
C LYS A 107 8.94 21.36 7.04
N LEU A 108 10.04 22.09 6.86
CA LEU A 108 11.39 21.51 6.63
C LEU A 108 12.35 21.69 7.80
N ASP A 109 11.89 22.25 8.92
CA ASP A 109 12.60 22.40 10.17
C ASP A 109 11.73 21.99 11.36
N SER A 110 12.33 21.71 12.51
CA SER A 110 11.64 21.38 13.76
C SER A 110 11.35 22.60 14.64
N LYS A 111 11.76 23.78 14.22
CA LYS A 111 11.71 24.98 15.08
C LYS A 111 10.27 25.39 15.34
N MET A 112 9.93 25.48 16.61
CA MET A 112 8.78 26.23 17.06
C MET A 112 9.14 27.72 16.96
N ARG A 113 8.30 28.50 16.32
CA ARG A 113 8.49 29.95 16.22
C ARG A 113 7.68 30.60 17.32
N ASP A 114 8.24 31.66 17.95
CA ASP A 114 7.66 32.34 19.12
C ASP A 114 6.31 33.02 18.86
N ASP A 115 5.96 33.28 17.63
CA ASP A 115 4.65 33.74 17.22
C ASP A 115 3.80 32.50 16.87
N ASP A 116 2.95 32.12 17.80
CA ASP A 116 2.02 30.94 17.75
C ASP A 116 1.09 30.88 16.51
N ASN A 117 1.35 31.69 15.48
CA ASN A 117 0.50 31.86 14.32
C ASN A 117 1.20 31.68 12.98
N ILE A 118 2.20 30.80 12.86
CA ILE A 118 2.71 30.51 11.51
C ILE A 118 1.80 29.53 10.82
N LEU A 119 0.71 30.12 10.36
CA LEU A 119 -0.19 29.48 9.45
C LEU A 119 0.56 29.20 8.13
N MET A 120 0.62 27.93 7.72
CA MET A 120 1.28 27.52 6.50
C MET A 120 0.25 27.33 5.40
N ARG A 121 0.53 27.86 4.21
CA ARG A 121 -0.25 27.54 3.01
C ARG A 121 0.16 26.18 2.45
N ARG A 122 -0.73 25.59 1.69
CA ARG A 122 -0.40 24.39 0.91
C ARG A 122 0.56 24.77 -0.21
N ASN A 123 1.60 23.98 -0.37
CA ASN A 123 2.45 24.00 -1.55
C ASN A 123 1.75 23.27 -2.71
N THR A 124 2.19 23.52 -3.94
CA THR A 124 1.70 22.75 -5.08
C THR A 124 2.18 21.30 -5.01
N VAL A 125 1.48 20.41 -5.71
CA VAL A 125 1.90 19.00 -5.86
C VAL A 125 3.33 18.93 -6.41
N GLU A 126 3.66 19.75 -7.42
CA GLU A 126 5.01 19.81 -8.00
C GLU A 126 6.08 20.20 -6.97
N GLU A 127 5.80 21.20 -6.12
CA GLU A 127 6.74 21.63 -5.08
C GLU A 127 6.99 20.52 -4.06
N VAL A 128 5.95 19.79 -3.65
CA VAL A 128 6.09 18.67 -2.72
C VAL A 128 6.88 17.51 -3.34
N TYR A 129 6.61 17.16 -4.58
CA TYR A 129 7.40 16.14 -5.29
C TYR A 129 8.85 16.56 -5.50
N ARG A 130 9.10 17.82 -5.82
CA ARG A 130 10.46 18.37 -5.92
C ARG A 130 11.22 18.28 -4.60
N GLN A 131 10.58 18.59 -3.47
CA GLN A 131 11.18 18.42 -2.15
C GLN A 131 11.45 16.93 -1.85
N THR A 132 10.50 16.05 -2.16
CA THR A 132 10.67 14.61 -2.02
C THR A 132 11.90 14.10 -2.79
N VAL A 133 12.05 14.51 -4.06
CA VAL A 133 13.22 14.15 -4.89
C VAL A 133 14.51 14.75 -4.32
N THR A 134 14.48 15.99 -3.81
CA THR A 134 15.64 16.63 -3.19
C THR A 134 16.11 15.84 -1.97
N ASP A 135 15.20 15.45 -1.10
CA ASP A 135 15.53 14.66 0.10
C ASP A 135 16.04 13.27 -0.27
N LEU A 136 15.44 12.60 -1.27
CA LEU A 136 15.93 11.30 -1.75
C LEU A 136 17.33 11.38 -2.38
N ASN A 137 17.63 12.44 -3.10
CA ASN A 137 18.95 12.66 -3.68
C ASN A 137 20.00 12.87 -2.58
N GLU A 138 19.67 13.62 -1.55
CA GLU A 138 20.58 13.84 -0.42
C GLU A 138 20.74 12.56 0.41
N ALA A 139 19.68 11.79 0.63
CA ALA A 139 19.75 10.47 1.27
C ALA A 139 20.69 9.52 0.49
N GLU A 140 20.51 9.41 -0.83
CA GLU A 140 21.38 8.58 -1.68
C GLU A 140 22.84 9.05 -1.61
N ARG A 141 23.09 10.36 -1.74
CA ARG A 141 24.42 10.93 -1.65
C ARG A 141 25.12 10.58 -0.35
N LEU A 142 24.41 10.69 0.78
CA LEU A 142 24.96 10.36 2.11
C LEU A 142 25.21 8.85 2.24
N PHE A 143 24.28 8.00 1.86
CA PHE A 143 24.49 6.54 1.88
C PHE A 143 25.71 6.11 1.06
N LEU A 144 25.96 6.75 -0.07
CA LEU A 144 27.12 6.44 -0.91
C LEU A 144 28.47 6.82 -0.28
N THR A 145 28.50 7.61 0.79
CA THR A 145 29.70 7.89 1.59
C THR A 145 30.00 6.81 2.62
N LEU A 146 29.08 5.88 2.84
CA LEU A 146 29.15 4.86 3.89
C LEU A 146 29.75 3.55 3.36
N SER A 147 30.15 2.68 4.27
CA SER A 147 30.59 1.32 3.93
C SER A 147 29.42 0.50 3.32
N ALA A 148 29.75 -0.52 2.54
CA ALA A 148 28.74 -1.40 1.94
C ALA A 148 27.77 -2.01 2.98
N THR A 149 28.25 -2.35 4.17
CA THR A 149 27.43 -2.87 5.26
C THR A 149 26.44 -1.82 5.78
N GLN A 150 26.84 -0.56 5.86
CA GLN A 150 25.98 0.53 6.32
C GLN A 150 25.01 1.02 5.20
N GLN A 151 25.33 0.76 3.94
CA GLN A 151 24.42 1.04 2.83
C GLN A 151 23.20 0.12 2.84
N TYR A 152 23.32 -1.08 3.35
CA TYR A 152 22.23 -2.03 3.50
C TYR A 152 22.38 -2.82 4.80
N GLU A 153 21.45 -2.59 5.71
CA GLU A 153 21.23 -3.44 6.88
C GLU A 153 19.84 -4.11 6.76
N PRO A 154 19.64 -5.28 7.38
CA PRO A 154 18.45 -6.07 7.11
C PRO A 154 17.14 -5.33 7.37
N ASN A 155 16.33 -5.31 6.40
CA ASN A 155 14.92 -5.07 6.13
C ASN A 155 14.01 -4.27 7.10
N TYR A 156 14.44 -3.78 8.23
CA TYR A 156 13.66 -2.85 9.09
C TYR A 156 14.30 -1.46 9.22
N LEU A 157 15.57 -1.30 8.83
CA LEU A 157 16.22 0.00 8.76
C LEU A 157 16.14 0.56 7.35
N VAL A 158 16.02 1.88 7.26
CA VAL A 158 16.11 2.57 5.98
C VAL A 158 17.50 2.39 5.40
N SER A 159 17.58 2.03 4.14
CA SER A 159 18.79 1.62 3.45
C SER A 159 18.89 2.20 2.04
N LEU A 160 20.05 2.14 1.42
CA LEU A 160 20.23 2.65 0.05
C LEU A 160 19.32 1.97 -0.97
N PRO A 161 19.14 0.64 -1.00
CA PRO A 161 18.20 0.02 -1.94
C PRO A 161 16.75 0.42 -1.70
N MET A 162 16.33 0.71 -0.45
CA MET A 162 15.01 1.29 -0.17
C MET A 162 14.88 2.69 -0.81
N VAL A 163 15.88 3.55 -0.65
CA VAL A 163 15.92 4.89 -1.28
C VAL A 163 15.84 4.76 -2.80
N GLN A 164 16.60 3.87 -3.40
CA GLN A 164 16.60 3.64 -4.85
C GLN A 164 15.24 3.14 -5.35
N LEU A 165 14.60 2.20 -4.65
CA LEU A 165 13.26 1.75 -5.02
C LEU A 165 12.22 2.86 -4.86
N LEU A 166 12.31 3.67 -3.81
CA LEU A 166 11.41 4.82 -3.64
C LEU A 166 11.64 5.88 -4.73
N LYS A 167 12.89 6.14 -5.14
CA LYS A 167 13.19 7.02 -6.29
C LYS A 167 12.56 6.49 -7.56
N SER A 168 12.66 5.18 -7.83
CA SER A 168 11.99 4.56 -8.97
C SER A 168 10.47 4.76 -8.93
N ARG A 169 9.84 4.56 -7.76
CA ARG A 169 8.40 4.75 -7.56
C ARG A 169 7.98 6.21 -7.74
N VAL A 170 8.70 7.16 -7.15
CA VAL A 170 8.44 8.60 -7.27
C VAL A 170 8.57 9.04 -8.74
N ALA A 171 9.64 8.63 -9.42
CA ALA A 171 9.85 8.94 -10.84
C ALA A 171 8.75 8.34 -11.73
N LEU A 172 8.30 7.11 -11.44
CA LEU A 172 7.17 6.47 -12.13
C LEU A 172 5.87 7.29 -12.01
N TYR A 173 5.60 7.83 -10.81
CA TYR A 173 4.42 8.66 -10.55
C TYR A 173 4.51 10.05 -11.18
N MET A 174 5.73 10.55 -11.38
CA MET A 174 6.01 11.80 -12.11
C MET A 174 6.05 11.60 -13.63
N GLU A 175 5.90 10.38 -14.12
CA GLU A 175 6.10 10.00 -15.54
C GLU A 175 7.52 10.29 -16.06
N ASN A 176 8.50 10.34 -15.16
CA ASN A 176 9.91 10.39 -15.51
C ASN A 176 10.43 8.95 -15.76
N TRP A 177 10.08 8.41 -16.92
CA TRP A 177 10.27 6.99 -17.25
C TRP A 177 11.72 6.55 -17.22
N GLU A 178 12.65 7.38 -17.74
CA GLU A 178 14.07 7.05 -17.75
C GLU A 178 14.67 6.96 -16.34
N GLU A 179 14.29 7.85 -15.45
CA GLU A 179 14.74 7.82 -14.06
C GLU A 179 14.10 6.64 -13.32
N ALA A 180 12.81 6.39 -13.53
CA ALA A 180 12.10 5.25 -12.95
C ALA A 180 12.77 3.92 -13.35
N LYS A 181 13.10 3.74 -14.64
CA LYS A 181 13.81 2.59 -15.16
C LYS A 181 15.20 2.45 -14.56
N THR A 182 15.98 3.54 -14.54
CA THR A 182 17.35 3.55 -14.02
C THR A 182 17.43 3.12 -12.58
N TYR A 183 16.57 3.64 -11.71
CA TYR A 183 16.58 3.27 -10.29
C TYR A 183 16.02 1.88 -10.02
N ALA A 184 15.02 1.44 -10.78
CA ALA A 184 14.56 0.06 -10.72
C ALA A 184 15.67 -0.93 -11.13
N GLU A 185 16.42 -0.61 -12.19
CA GLU A 185 17.55 -1.42 -12.65
C GLU A 185 18.66 -1.52 -11.60
N LYS A 186 19.02 -0.42 -10.93
CA LYS A 186 19.97 -0.44 -9.81
C LYS A 186 19.52 -1.40 -8.71
N VAL A 187 18.25 -1.35 -8.31
CA VAL A 187 17.72 -2.26 -7.29
C VAL A 187 17.81 -3.72 -7.74
N ILE A 188 17.55 -4.01 -9.00
CA ILE A 188 17.59 -5.37 -9.54
C ILE A 188 19.02 -5.90 -9.69
N LYS A 189 19.99 -5.05 -10.08
CA LYS A 189 21.34 -5.50 -10.47
C LYS A 189 22.40 -5.33 -9.41
N ASP A 190 22.30 -4.27 -8.59
CA ASP A 190 23.40 -3.89 -7.69
C ASP A 190 23.27 -4.55 -6.31
N TRP A 191 22.13 -5.18 -6.00
CA TRP A 191 21.83 -5.77 -4.72
C TRP A 191 21.49 -7.26 -4.83
N ASN A 192 21.68 -7.99 -3.74
CA ASN A 192 21.45 -9.44 -3.70
C ASN A 192 20.02 -9.80 -3.27
N PHE A 193 19.02 -9.13 -3.86
CA PHE A 193 17.63 -9.52 -3.72
C PHE A 193 17.22 -10.49 -4.82
N SER A 194 16.28 -11.36 -4.54
CA SER A 194 15.82 -12.32 -5.55
C SER A 194 14.32 -12.55 -5.46
N LEU A 195 13.69 -12.75 -6.62
CA LEU A 195 12.28 -13.13 -6.70
C LEU A 195 12.08 -14.51 -6.07
N ARG A 196 11.16 -14.58 -5.13
CA ARG A 196 10.78 -15.85 -4.52
C ARG A 196 10.07 -16.74 -5.55
N ASP A 197 10.54 -17.94 -5.71
CA ASP A 197 9.91 -18.90 -6.63
C ASP A 197 8.70 -19.54 -5.95
N LEU A 198 7.48 -19.19 -6.37
CA LEU A 198 6.26 -19.71 -5.79
C LEU A 198 6.07 -21.21 -6.04
N ASN A 199 6.80 -21.81 -6.99
CA ASN A 199 6.83 -23.25 -7.17
C ASN A 199 7.47 -24.00 -6.00
N THR A 200 8.24 -23.31 -5.15
CA THR A 200 8.85 -23.90 -3.95
C THR A 200 7.97 -23.77 -2.71
N ILE A 201 6.83 -23.10 -2.82
CA ILE A 201 5.87 -22.91 -1.74
C ILE A 201 4.70 -23.87 -1.98
N PRO A 202 4.40 -24.77 -1.04
CA PRO A 202 3.28 -25.70 -1.20
C PRO A 202 1.95 -24.96 -1.27
N ALA A 203 0.98 -25.57 -1.95
CA ALA A 203 -0.41 -25.12 -1.94
C ALA A 203 -1.00 -25.26 -0.52
N PRO A 204 -1.95 -24.40 -0.12
CA PRO A 204 -2.72 -24.65 1.10
C PRO A 204 -3.43 -25.99 1.01
N GLU A 205 -3.24 -26.81 2.04
CA GLU A 205 -3.84 -28.16 2.13
C GLU A 205 -4.78 -28.23 3.33
N ALA A 206 -5.82 -29.07 3.21
CA ALA A 206 -6.66 -29.40 4.35
C ALA A 206 -5.81 -30.02 5.47
N GLY A 207 -6.02 -29.56 6.71
CA GLY A 207 -5.23 -30.01 7.86
C GLY A 207 -4.02 -29.13 8.20
N ILE A 208 -3.67 -28.15 7.37
CA ILE A 208 -2.67 -27.12 7.70
C ILE A 208 -3.39 -25.89 8.23
N LYS A 209 -3.25 -25.64 9.52
CA LYS A 209 -3.96 -24.55 10.24
C LYS A 209 -3.64 -23.16 9.71
N GLU A 210 -2.43 -22.93 9.25
CA GLU A 210 -1.96 -21.65 8.80
C GLU A 210 -1.40 -21.71 7.38
N PRO A 211 -1.76 -20.77 6.50
CA PRO A 211 -1.19 -20.70 5.16
C PRO A 211 0.30 -20.38 5.20
N TYR A 212 1.01 -20.76 4.14
CA TYR A 212 2.42 -20.41 3.97
C TYR A 212 2.56 -18.92 3.56
N TYR A 213 3.40 -18.19 4.29
CA TYR A 213 3.68 -16.79 3.99
C TYR A 213 4.73 -16.68 2.90
N THR A 214 4.52 -15.76 1.98
CA THR A 214 5.42 -15.56 0.84
C THR A 214 6.33 -14.36 1.01
N PHE A 215 5.87 -13.30 1.69
CA PHE A 215 6.65 -12.08 1.97
C PHE A 215 6.30 -11.55 3.36
N ASN A 216 6.79 -10.35 3.66
CA ASN A 216 6.63 -9.69 4.96
C ASN A 216 7.13 -10.54 6.13
N THR A 217 8.08 -11.44 5.84
CA THR A 217 8.83 -12.20 6.82
C THR A 217 10.27 -11.72 6.84
N TYR A 218 10.90 -11.85 7.99
CA TYR A 218 12.28 -11.40 8.21
C TYR A 218 13.31 -12.01 7.24
N ASP A 219 13.08 -13.23 6.81
CA ASP A 219 13.97 -14.02 5.93
C ASP A 219 13.57 -14.02 4.46
N SER A 220 12.60 -13.18 4.07
CA SER A 220 12.15 -13.14 2.68
C SER A 220 13.24 -12.56 1.76
N PRO A 221 13.66 -13.29 0.71
CA PRO A 221 14.67 -12.80 -0.22
C PRO A 221 14.18 -11.63 -1.10
N GLU A 222 12.88 -11.36 -1.10
CA GLU A 222 12.28 -10.26 -1.86
C GLU A 222 12.26 -8.94 -1.10
N VAL A 223 12.28 -8.99 0.24
CA VAL A 223 12.05 -7.81 1.08
C VAL A 223 13.30 -6.95 1.16
N ILE A 224 13.16 -5.70 0.79
CA ILE A 224 14.18 -4.65 0.85
C ILE A 224 14.04 -3.85 2.13
N TRP A 225 12.80 -3.49 2.48
CA TRP A 225 12.47 -2.74 3.67
C TRP A 225 11.02 -3.03 4.08
N SER A 226 10.79 -3.11 5.39
CA SER A 226 9.47 -3.37 5.96
C SER A 226 9.11 -2.33 7.00
N TYR A 227 7.84 -1.99 7.09
CA TYR A 227 7.33 -0.96 8.00
C TYR A 227 5.89 -1.24 8.44
N GLY A 228 5.47 -0.55 9.50
CA GLY A 228 4.17 -0.78 10.12
C GLY A 228 4.11 -2.10 10.89
N THR A 229 3.03 -2.33 11.60
CA THR A 229 2.79 -3.59 12.30
C THR A 229 1.68 -4.38 11.60
N ILE A 230 1.71 -5.70 11.72
CA ILE A 230 0.64 -6.55 11.15
C ILE A 230 -0.73 -6.18 11.71
N ARG A 231 -0.80 -5.67 12.95
CA ARG A 231 -2.04 -5.23 13.59
C ARG A 231 -2.71 -4.07 12.88
N ASP A 232 -1.94 -3.22 12.20
CA ASP A 232 -2.47 -2.06 11.46
C ASP A 232 -3.31 -2.48 10.25
N LEU A 233 -3.08 -3.69 9.72
CA LEU A 233 -3.80 -4.22 8.57
C LEU A 233 -4.85 -5.28 8.93
N THR A 234 -4.60 -6.09 9.95
CA THR A 234 -5.41 -7.27 10.23
C THR A 234 -6.80 -6.93 10.78
N GLY A 235 -6.94 -5.79 11.48
CA GLY A 235 -8.25 -5.31 11.93
C GLY A 235 -9.24 -5.08 10.79
N GLU A 236 -8.73 -4.73 9.62
CA GLU A 236 -9.56 -4.41 8.46
C GLU A 236 -10.11 -5.65 7.74
N TYR A 237 -9.31 -6.70 7.57
CA TYR A 237 -9.75 -7.89 6.83
C TYR A 237 -10.05 -9.12 7.71
N GLU A 238 -9.67 -9.11 8.97
CA GLU A 238 -10.05 -10.14 9.94
C GLU A 238 -11.37 -9.86 10.66
N GLY A 239 -12.00 -8.70 10.41
CA GLY A 239 -13.29 -8.36 10.98
C GLY A 239 -14.36 -9.41 10.65
N TYR A 240 -15.05 -9.88 11.68
CA TYR A 240 -16.18 -10.79 11.57
C TYR A 240 -17.47 -10.07 11.94
N ILE A 241 -18.53 -10.47 11.27
CA ILE A 241 -19.90 -10.12 11.65
C ILE A 241 -20.57 -11.40 12.12
N ASP A 242 -20.97 -11.42 13.38
CA ASP A 242 -21.77 -12.52 13.90
C ASP A 242 -23.21 -12.36 13.39
N LYS A 243 -23.71 -13.41 12.74
CA LYS A 243 -25.06 -13.46 12.22
C LYS A 243 -25.85 -14.51 12.98
N LYS A 244 -26.99 -14.11 13.56
CA LYS A 244 -28.02 -15.07 13.92
C LYS A 244 -28.68 -15.60 12.64
N ASP A 245 -28.67 -16.91 12.46
CA ASP A 245 -29.47 -17.57 11.42
C ASP A 245 -30.93 -17.57 11.89
N GLU A 246 -31.84 -16.94 11.15
CA GLU A 246 -33.28 -16.91 11.51
C GLU A 246 -33.91 -18.29 11.67
N ASN A 247 -33.25 -19.33 11.17
CA ASN A 247 -33.75 -20.71 11.19
C ASN A 247 -32.95 -21.67 12.07
N SER A 248 -31.93 -21.19 12.76
CA SER A 248 -31.13 -21.98 13.69
C SER A 248 -30.58 -21.11 14.83
N ASP A 249 -30.41 -21.68 16.02
CA ASP A 249 -29.75 -21.01 17.16
C ASP A 249 -28.22 -20.89 16.96
N GLU A 250 -27.68 -21.25 15.79
CA GLU A 250 -26.27 -21.16 15.49
C GLU A 250 -25.91 -19.75 14.99
N GLU A 251 -25.02 -19.09 15.72
CA GLU A 251 -24.36 -17.88 15.26
C GLU A 251 -23.38 -18.22 14.13
N LYS A 252 -23.64 -17.71 12.92
CA LYS A 252 -22.72 -17.85 11.78
C LYS A 252 -21.87 -16.61 11.65
N THR A 253 -20.61 -16.73 12.00
CA THR A 253 -19.61 -15.68 11.78
C THR A 253 -19.27 -15.58 10.28
N ARG A 254 -19.35 -14.38 9.71
CA ARG A 254 -18.95 -14.12 8.33
C ARG A 254 -17.90 -13.02 8.27
N ARG A 255 -16.99 -13.14 7.33
CA ARG A 255 -16.02 -12.08 7.04
C ARG A 255 -16.72 -10.85 6.46
N MET A 256 -16.32 -9.68 6.94
CA MET A 256 -16.82 -8.39 6.48
C MET A 256 -16.31 -8.10 5.06
N PHE A 257 -15.03 -8.36 4.84
CA PHE A 257 -14.36 -8.16 3.55
C PHE A 257 -13.79 -9.49 3.02
N LYS A 258 -13.78 -9.63 1.72
CA LYS A 258 -13.12 -10.71 0.99
C LYS A 258 -12.48 -10.15 -0.28
N ALA A 259 -11.57 -10.93 -0.88
CA ALA A 259 -11.02 -10.59 -2.17
C ALA A 259 -12.12 -10.40 -3.21
N ALA A 260 -12.07 -9.31 -3.97
CA ALA A 260 -13.06 -9.03 -5.00
C ALA A 260 -13.04 -10.07 -6.12
N ASP A 261 -14.21 -10.45 -6.62
CA ASP A 261 -14.36 -11.42 -7.71
C ASP A 261 -13.51 -11.05 -8.94
N GLY A 262 -13.44 -9.74 -9.26
CA GLY A 262 -12.63 -9.24 -10.37
C GLY A 262 -11.12 -9.41 -10.17
N LEU A 263 -10.63 -9.54 -8.93
CA LEU A 263 -9.24 -9.90 -8.66
C LEU A 263 -9.07 -11.42 -8.77
N ILE A 264 -9.93 -12.20 -8.12
CA ILE A 264 -9.87 -13.66 -8.14
C ILE A 264 -9.93 -14.20 -9.58
N ASN A 265 -10.82 -13.65 -10.40
CA ASN A 265 -10.99 -14.06 -11.80
C ASN A 265 -9.87 -13.55 -12.73
N SER A 266 -9.01 -12.63 -12.28
CA SER A 266 -7.85 -12.18 -13.06
C SER A 266 -6.69 -13.17 -13.05
N PHE A 267 -6.64 -14.09 -12.09
CA PHE A 267 -5.63 -15.13 -12.05
C PHE A 267 -6.00 -16.26 -13.01
N SER A 268 -5.17 -16.43 -14.04
CA SER A 268 -5.35 -17.51 -15.01
C SER A 268 -4.94 -18.87 -14.45
N GLU A 269 -5.23 -19.93 -15.19
CA GLU A 269 -4.77 -21.28 -14.86
C GLU A 269 -3.23 -21.30 -14.77
N GLY A 270 -2.70 -21.96 -13.76
CA GLY A 270 -1.27 -22.02 -13.46
C GLY A 270 -0.71 -20.81 -12.75
N ASP A 271 -1.47 -19.75 -12.51
CA ASP A 271 -1.03 -18.61 -11.69
C ASP A 271 -1.05 -18.97 -10.20
N LEU A 272 0.13 -19.21 -9.64
CA LEU A 272 0.30 -19.68 -8.26
C LEU A 272 -0.09 -18.63 -7.22
N ARG A 273 -0.13 -17.36 -7.60
CA ARG A 273 -0.48 -16.25 -6.68
C ARG A 273 -1.88 -16.38 -6.13
N LYS A 274 -2.81 -16.96 -6.90
CA LYS A 274 -4.19 -17.19 -6.45
C LYS A 274 -4.24 -18.00 -5.15
N ASP A 275 -3.39 -19.01 -5.02
CA ASP A 275 -3.39 -19.89 -3.85
C ASP A 275 -2.29 -19.56 -2.83
N ARG A 276 -1.23 -18.79 -3.23
CA ARG A 276 -0.11 -18.43 -2.34
C ARG A 276 -0.19 -17.04 -1.78
N TYR A 277 -0.94 -16.11 -2.43
CA TYR A 277 -1.17 -14.76 -1.95
C TYR A 277 -2.54 -14.61 -1.30
N ILE A 278 -3.57 -15.16 -1.94
CA ILE A 278 -4.96 -15.00 -1.59
C ILE A 278 -5.53 -16.39 -1.36
N THR A 279 -5.32 -16.91 -0.16
CA THR A 279 -5.73 -18.27 0.18
C THR A 279 -7.22 -18.32 0.52
N ARG A 280 -7.85 -19.48 0.28
CA ARG A 280 -9.20 -19.73 0.75
C ARG A 280 -9.21 -19.82 2.28
N GLU A 281 -10.20 -19.19 2.88
CA GLU A 281 -10.45 -19.32 4.32
C GLU A 281 -10.82 -20.79 4.64
N MET A 282 -10.27 -21.32 5.73
CA MET A 282 -10.48 -22.70 6.14
C MET A 282 -11.14 -22.75 7.51
N GLN A 283 -12.22 -23.53 7.62
CA GLN A 283 -12.73 -23.96 8.91
C GLN A 283 -11.87 -25.14 9.39
N TYR A 284 -10.92 -24.84 10.26
CA TYR A 284 -10.01 -25.85 10.78
C TYR A 284 -10.71 -26.77 11.78
N ASN A 285 -10.60 -28.08 11.58
CA ASN A 285 -11.10 -29.09 12.51
C ASN A 285 -9.96 -29.56 13.43
N GLU A 286 -9.97 -29.12 14.68
CA GLU A 286 -8.89 -29.46 15.62
C GLU A 286 -8.84 -30.95 15.99
N ALA A 287 -9.98 -31.65 15.96
CA ALA A 287 -10.06 -33.07 16.30
C ALA A 287 -9.59 -33.97 15.18
N VAL A 288 -9.89 -33.59 13.94
CA VAL A 288 -9.54 -34.34 12.72
C VAL A 288 -9.12 -33.35 11.64
N PRO A 289 -7.86 -32.87 11.67
CA PRO A 289 -7.38 -31.78 10.78
C PRO A 289 -7.61 -32.03 9.28
N GLU A 290 -7.53 -33.30 8.84
CA GLU A 290 -7.79 -33.69 7.46
C GLU A 290 -9.26 -33.50 7.03
N ASN A 291 -10.17 -33.34 7.98
CA ASN A 291 -11.59 -33.06 7.71
C ASN A 291 -11.90 -31.55 7.73
N SER A 292 -10.87 -30.71 7.74
CA SER A 292 -11.04 -29.26 7.60
C SER A 292 -11.67 -28.91 6.26
N THR A 293 -12.58 -27.93 6.25
CA THR A 293 -13.30 -27.51 5.05
C THR A 293 -12.93 -26.09 4.65
N PHE A 294 -12.89 -25.81 3.34
CA PHE A 294 -12.64 -24.46 2.84
C PHE A 294 -13.96 -23.72 2.60
N TYR A 295 -14.02 -22.48 3.05
CA TYR A 295 -15.09 -21.56 2.67
C TYR A 295 -14.87 -21.03 1.26
N ASP A 296 -15.94 -20.52 0.63
CA ASP A 296 -15.83 -19.77 -0.64
C ASP A 296 -15.48 -18.29 -0.38
N THR A 297 -14.45 -18.08 0.44
CA THR A 297 -13.94 -16.77 0.84
C THR A 297 -12.43 -16.77 0.67
N TYR A 298 -11.91 -15.78 -0.03
CA TYR A 298 -10.49 -15.59 -0.28
C TYR A 298 -9.97 -14.39 0.48
N LEU A 299 -8.90 -14.58 1.23
CA LEU A 299 -8.26 -13.63 2.13
C LEU A 299 -6.75 -13.54 1.86
N PRO A 300 -6.08 -12.43 2.17
CA PRO A 300 -4.65 -12.24 1.87
C PRO A 300 -3.71 -13.00 2.82
N TYR A 301 -4.08 -14.17 3.26
CA TYR A 301 -3.32 -14.96 4.25
C TYR A 301 -1.96 -15.44 3.75
N GLY A 302 -1.77 -15.53 2.44
CA GLY A 302 -0.46 -15.85 1.89
C GLY A 302 0.53 -14.69 1.95
N LYS A 303 0.03 -13.46 2.11
CA LYS A 303 0.85 -12.26 2.25
C LYS A 303 1.03 -11.82 3.69
N TYR A 304 0.04 -12.05 4.53
CA TYR A 304 0.00 -11.57 5.90
C TYR A 304 -0.36 -12.67 6.86
N LYS A 305 0.34 -12.72 7.98
CA LYS A 305 0.02 -13.63 9.06
C LYS A 305 -1.28 -13.19 9.74
N THR A 306 -2.11 -14.15 10.16
CA THR A 306 -3.34 -13.83 10.89
C THR A 306 -3.04 -13.36 12.30
N LEU A 307 -3.92 -12.53 12.89
CA LEU A 307 -3.80 -12.10 14.29
C LEU A 307 -3.78 -13.28 15.27
N ARG A 308 -4.45 -14.38 14.92
CA ARG A 308 -4.49 -15.60 15.75
C ARG A 308 -3.13 -16.27 15.90
N SER A 309 -2.26 -16.08 14.91
CA SER A 309 -0.93 -16.66 14.88
C SER A 309 0.18 -15.68 15.32
N VAL A 310 -0.15 -14.39 15.54
CA VAL A 310 0.79 -13.41 16.08
C VAL A 310 0.80 -13.50 17.59
N PRO A 311 1.94 -13.78 18.25
CA PRO A 311 2.03 -13.76 19.70
C PRO A 311 1.63 -12.39 20.26
N THR A 312 0.87 -12.36 21.34
CA THR A 312 0.44 -11.14 22.02
C THR A 312 1.58 -10.32 22.61
N SER A 313 2.75 -10.91 22.75
CA SER A 313 3.98 -10.26 23.19
C SER A 313 4.93 -10.07 22.00
N GLY A 314 4.83 -8.90 21.38
CA GLY A 314 5.91 -8.16 20.77
C GLY A 314 6.96 -8.87 19.93
N SER A 315 6.61 -9.81 19.03
CA SER A 315 7.62 -10.23 18.06
C SER A 315 7.68 -9.19 16.93
N SER A 316 8.85 -8.59 16.77
CA SER A 316 9.23 -7.65 15.72
C SER A 316 9.23 -8.24 14.30
N ASP A 317 8.82 -9.48 14.14
CA ASP A 317 9.04 -10.26 12.92
C ASP A 317 7.91 -10.15 11.88
N TYR A 318 6.86 -9.38 12.19
CA TYR A 318 5.66 -9.28 11.35
C TYR A 318 5.35 -7.84 11.01
N PHE A 319 5.56 -7.48 9.76
CA PHE A 319 5.34 -6.15 9.22
C PHE A 319 4.06 -6.08 8.41
N ALA A 320 3.47 -4.89 8.35
CA ALA A 320 2.27 -4.62 7.58
C ALA A 320 2.57 -4.52 6.08
N LEU A 321 3.60 -3.73 5.74
CA LEU A 321 3.92 -3.39 4.36
C LEU A 321 5.42 -3.54 4.12
N SER A 322 5.79 -3.82 2.87
CA SER A 322 7.18 -3.94 2.47
C SER A 322 7.46 -3.31 1.10
N PHE A 323 8.70 -2.85 0.96
CA PHE A 323 9.34 -2.58 -0.32
C PHE A 323 10.01 -3.87 -0.76
N ARG A 324 9.76 -4.35 -1.96
CA ARG A 324 10.29 -5.63 -2.42
C ARG A 324 10.71 -5.62 -3.87
N ILE A 325 11.62 -6.51 -4.20
CA ILE A 325 12.23 -6.57 -5.54
C ILE A 325 11.22 -6.75 -6.68
N ALA A 326 10.09 -7.42 -6.44
CA ALA A 326 9.05 -7.58 -7.45
C ALA A 326 8.47 -6.23 -7.92
N GLU A 327 8.37 -5.23 -7.03
CA GLU A 327 7.99 -3.88 -7.41
C GLU A 327 9.03 -3.24 -8.34
N ALA A 328 10.33 -3.47 -8.11
CA ALA A 328 11.37 -2.96 -9.01
C ALA A 328 11.23 -3.52 -10.43
N TYR A 329 10.95 -4.82 -10.56
CA TYR A 329 10.67 -5.43 -11.87
C TYR A 329 9.46 -4.80 -12.57
N LEU A 330 8.39 -4.53 -11.82
CA LEU A 330 7.17 -3.90 -12.35
C LEU A 330 7.38 -2.43 -12.73
N ASN A 331 8.11 -1.68 -11.90
CA ASN A 331 8.47 -0.29 -12.20
C ASN A 331 9.35 -0.21 -13.44
N TYR A 332 10.35 -1.09 -13.53
CA TYR A 332 11.22 -1.20 -14.69
C TYR A 332 10.43 -1.51 -15.96
N ALA A 333 9.58 -2.53 -15.91
CA ALA A 333 8.80 -2.96 -17.07
C ALA A 333 7.83 -1.86 -17.56
N GLU A 334 7.08 -1.21 -16.65
CA GLU A 334 6.18 -0.13 -17.04
C GLU A 334 6.96 1.07 -17.60
N ALA A 335 8.05 1.47 -16.96
CA ALA A 335 8.87 2.58 -17.41
C ALA A 335 9.55 2.29 -18.76
N ALA A 336 10.05 1.07 -18.97
CA ALA A 336 10.64 0.64 -20.25
C ALA A 336 9.60 0.62 -21.38
N ALA A 337 8.39 0.11 -21.13
CA ALA A 337 7.32 0.14 -22.11
C ALA A 337 6.91 1.57 -22.48
N MET A 338 6.80 2.47 -21.49
CA MET A 338 6.46 3.88 -21.69
C MET A 338 7.56 4.68 -22.38
N SER A 339 8.82 4.27 -22.28
CA SER A 339 9.98 4.87 -22.98
C SER A 339 10.39 4.15 -24.27
N GLN A 340 9.49 3.35 -24.83
CA GLN A 340 9.67 2.63 -26.09
C GLN A 340 10.77 1.53 -26.06
N ALA A 341 11.19 1.11 -24.89
CA ALA A 341 12.12 -0.03 -24.70
C ALA A 341 11.33 -1.33 -24.43
N GLU A 342 10.40 -1.66 -25.32
CA GLU A 342 9.45 -2.78 -25.14
C GLU A 342 10.14 -4.14 -24.92
N GLY A 343 11.30 -4.37 -25.58
CA GLY A 343 12.07 -5.60 -25.36
C GLY A 343 12.55 -5.79 -23.93
N ASP A 344 12.98 -4.69 -23.30
CA ASP A 344 13.40 -4.68 -21.91
C ASP A 344 12.21 -4.94 -20.98
N ALA A 345 11.07 -4.31 -21.27
CA ALA A 345 9.82 -4.51 -20.52
C ALA A 345 9.38 -5.97 -20.56
N ILE A 346 9.36 -6.58 -21.74
CA ILE A 346 9.01 -7.99 -21.95
C ILE A 346 9.97 -8.91 -21.16
N THR A 347 11.27 -8.64 -21.20
CA THR A 347 12.28 -9.42 -20.49
C THR A 347 12.05 -9.38 -18.98
N ALA A 348 11.83 -8.20 -18.43
CA ALA A 348 11.55 -8.03 -17.00
C ALA A 348 10.27 -8.75 -16.56
N MET A 349 9.20 -8.64 -17.36
CA MET A 349 7.94 -9.32 -17.07
C MET A 349 8.08 -10.83 -17.15
N ASN A 350 8.71 -11.37 -18.17
CA ASN A 350 8.93 -12.81 -18.28
C ASN A 350 9.73 -13.34 -17.08
N THR A 351 10.78 -12.62 -16.64
CA THR A 351 11.57 -12.99 -15.45
C THR A 351 10.72 -13.05 -14.18
N LEU A 352 9.83 -12.09 -13.98
CA LEU A 352 8.90 -12.09 -12.83
C LEU A 352 7.91 -13.26 -12.92
N LEU A 353 7.30 -13.46 -14.10
CA LEU A 353 6.23 -14.42 -14.28
C LEU A 353 6.71 -15.88 -14.19
N GLU A 354 7.94 -16.18 -14.60
CA GLU A 354 8.55 -17.49 -14.38
C GLU A 354 8.56 -17.91 -12.90
N LYS A 355 8.54 -16.96 -11.98
CA LYS A 355 8.50 -17.20 -10.53
C LYS A 355 7.09 -17.20 -9.94
N ARG A 356 6.08 -16.89 -10.74
CA ARG A 356 4.69 -16.71 -10.33
C ARG A 356 3.74 -17.76 -10.89
N TYR A 357 4.16 -18.47 -11.91
CA TYR A 357 3.35 -19.52 -12.56
C TYR A 357 3.94 -20.91 -12.36
N ASP A 358 3.10 -21.91 -12.45
CA ASP A 358 3.54 -23.30 -12.59
C ASP A 358 4.57 -23.40 -13.72
N ARG A 359 5.58 -24.22 -13.53
CA ARG A 359 6.69 -24.37 -14.46
C ARG A 359 6.21 -24.71 -15.87
N GLY A 360 6.55 -23.83 -16.81
CA GLY A 360 6.19 -23.94 -18.21
C GLY A 360 4.82 -23.36 -18.58
N ASN A 361 4.05 -22.83 -17.61
CA ASN A 361 2.73 -22.25 -17.84
C ASN A 361 2.71 -20.70 -17.75
N ALA A 362 3.86 -20.05 -17.51
CA ALA A 362 3.93 -18.61 -17.51
C ALA A 362 3.50 -18.02 -18.86
N PRO A 363 2.57 -17.06 -18.89
CA PRO A 363 2.18 -16.42 -20.14
C PRO A 363 3.37 -15.65 -20.73
N SER A 364 3.57 -15.79 -22.03
CA SER A 364 4.61 -15.03 -22.72
C SER A 364 4.13 -13.63 -23.06
N PHE A 365 4.92 -12.64 -22.72
CA PHE A 365 4.72 -11.26 -23.17
C PHE A 365 5.25 -11.00 -24.60
N SER A 366 5.91 -11.98 -25.20
CA SER A 366 6.41 -11.86 -26.58
C SER A 366 5.26 -11.61 -27.55
N GLY A 367 5.41 -10.60 -28.41
CA GLY A 367 4.41 -10.19 -29.37
C GLY A 367 3.42 -9.14 -28.87
N LEU A 368 3.45 -8.76 -27.58
CA LEU A 368 2.74 -7.59 -27.08
C LEU A 368 3.54 -6.32 -27.40
N SER A 369 2.84 -5.23 -27.73
CA SER A 369 3.43 -3.92 -27.98
C SER A 369 2.46 -2.79 -27.67
N GLY A 370 2.97 -1.56 -27.50
CA GLY A 370 2.17 -0.36 -27.25
C GLY A 370 1.21 -0.51 -26.08
N ASP A 371 0.00 -0.01 -26.25
CA ASP A 371 -1.04 0.00 -25.20
C ASP A 371 -1.40 -1.40 -24.68
N ALA A 372 -1.32 -2.43 -25.52
CA ALA A 372 -1.58 -3.81 -25.11
C ALA A 372 -0.52 -4.30 -24.10
N LEU A 373 0.75 -4.01 -24.36
CA LEU A 373 1.86 -4.34 -23.45
C LEU A 373 1.71 -3.59 -22.12
N ILE A 374 1.45 -2.28 -22.16
CA ILE A 374 1.27 -1.44 -20.97
C ILE A 374 0.09 -1.93 -20.14
N THR A 375 -1.04 -2.23 -20.78
CA THR A 375 -2.23 -2.75 -20.10
C THR A 375 -1.93 -4.05 -19.38
N GLN A 376 -1.24 -4.98 -20.03
CA GLN A 376 -0.91 -6.26 -19.44
C GLN A 376 0.10 -6.12 -18.29
N ILE A 377 1.09 -5.23 -18.38
CA ILE A 377 2.01 -4.92 -17.27
C ILE A 377 1.22 -4.39 -16.06
N ARG A 378 0.27 -3.48 -16.28
CA ARG A 378 -0.56 -2.90 -15.21
C ARG A 378 -1.50 -3.92 -14.56
N GLU A 379 -2.01 -4.89 -15.32
CA GLU A 379 -2.80 -6.01 -14.77
C GLU A 379 -1.90 -6.97 -13.96
N GLU A 380 -0.70 -7.26 -14.41
CA GLU A 380 0.26 -8.04 -13.62
C GLU A 380 0.67 -7.31 -12.34
N ARG A 381 0.88 -5.98 -12.41
CA ARG A 381 1.12 -5.14 -11.23
C ARG A 381 -0.03 -5.23 -10.22
N ARG A 382 -1.28 -5.19 -10.68
CA ARG A 382 -2.46 -5.36 -9.82
C ARG A 382 -2.46 -6.70 -9.09
N LYS A 383 -2.15 -7.79 -9.80
CA LYS A 383 -2.08 -9.15 -9.24
C LYS A 383 -0.92 -9.29 -8.26
N GLU A 384 0.25 -8.79 -8.64
CA GLU A 384 1.47 -8.93 -7.86
C GLU A 384 1.42 -8.13 -6.55
N LEU A 385 0.97 -6.89 -6.61
CA LEU A 385 0.94 -5.96 -5.48
C LEU A 385 -0.44 -5.86 -4.80
N CYS A 386 -1.33 -6.84 -5.03
CA CYS A 386 -2.62 -6.86 -4.35
C CYS A 386 -2.43 -6.88 -2.83
N TYR A 387 -3.25 -6.14 -2.10
CA TYR A 387 -3.21 -5.94 -0.64
C TYR A 387 -1.96 -5.24 -0.07
N GLU A 388 -1.08 -4.71 -0.91
CA GLU A 388 0.12 -3.99 -0.48
C GLU A 388 -0.04 -2.46 -0.50
N GLY A 389 -1.27 -1.96 -0.48
CA GLY A 389 -1.56 -0.52 -0.44
C GLY A 389 -1.31 0.25 -1.74
N GLN A 390 -0.90 -0.43 -2.84
CA GLN A 390 -0.48 0.23 -4.08
C GLN A 390 -1.65 0.56 -5.03
N ARG A 391 -2.71 -0.28 -5.04
CA ARG A 391 -3.77 -0.23 -6.07
C ARG A 391 -4.47 1.10 -6.19
N TRP A 392 -4.79 1.75 -5.07
CA TRP A 392 -5.45 3.04 -5.05
C TRP A 392 -4.62 4.11 -5.76
N PHE A 393 -3.33 4.17 -5.44
CA PHE A 393 -2.41 5.14 -6.01
C PHE A 393 -2.11 4.85 -7.49
N ASP A 394 -2.04 3.58 -7.89
CA ASP A 394 -1.95 3.19 -9.29
C ASP A 394 -3.19 3.64 -10.08
N LEU A 395 -4.40 3.41 -9.58
CA LEU A 395 -5.62 3.87 -10.24
C LEU A 395 -5.67 5.40 -10.39
N ARG A 396 -5.16 6.14 -9.41
CA ARG A 396 -5.09 7.60 -9.47
C ARG A 396 -4.18 8.04 -10.63
N ARG A 397 -2.97 7.49 -10.74
CA ARG A 397 -2.05 7.83 -11.84
C ARG A 397 -2.48 7.26 -13.20
N TYR A 398 -3.35 6.25 -13.24
CA TYR A 398 -3.94 5.72 -14.48
C TYR A 398 -5.17 6.52 -14.95
N GLY A 399 -5.36 7.72 -14.44
CA GLY A 399 -6.40 8.64 -14.88
C GLY A 399 -7.70 8.52 -14.10
N MET A 400 -7.63 8.09 -12.84
CA MET A 400 -8.77 8.08 -11.91
C MET A 400 -10.04 7.48 -12.54
N PRO A 401 -10.03 6.19 -12.94
CA PRO A 401 -11.15 5.56 -13.64
C PRO A 401 -12.38 5.45 -12.76
N SER A 402 -13.53 5.14 -13.34
CA SER A 402 -14.71 4.76 -12.56
C SER A 402 -14.50 3.42 -11.87
N ILE A 403 -14.88 3.34 -10.58
CA ILE A 403 -14.80 2.13 -9.75
C ILE A 403 -16.17 1.84 -9.15
N GLN A 404 -16.49 0.55 -9.01
CA GLN A 404 -17.72 0.10 -8.37
C GLN A 404 -17.41 -0.80 -7.19
N HIS A 405 -18.06 -0.54 -6.07
CA HIS A 405 -18.08 -1.42 -4.91
C HIS A 405 -19.47 -1.96 -4.65
N LYS A 406 -19.56 -3.21 -4.22
CA LYS A 406 -20.79 -3.85 -3.82
C LYS A 406 -20.86 -3.96 -2.33
N TRP A 407 -21.88 -3.41 -1.72
CA TRP A 407 -22.12 -3.47 -0.29
C TRP A 407 -23.61 -3.76 -0.04
N GLU A 408 -23.91 -4.84 0.68
CA GLU A 408 -25.27 -5.24 1.10
C GLU A 408 -26.33 -5.17 -0.01
N GLY A 409 -26.04 -5.79 -1.16
CA GLY A 409 -26.97 -5.79 -2.30
C GLY A 409 -27.12 -4.47 -3.05
N LYS A 410 -26.30 -3.47 -2.72
CA LYS A 410 -26.23 -2.19 -3.43
C LYS A 410 -24.88 -2.05 -4.14
N VAL A 411 -24.86 -1.29 -5.21
CA VAL A 411 -23.66 -0.86 -5.94
C VAL A 411 -23.44 0.62 -5.70
N TYR A 412 -22.26 0.95 -5.19
CA TYR A 412 -21.75 2.32 -5.07
C TYR A 412 -20.74 2.57 -6.18
N THR A 413 -20.84 3.72 -6.83
CA THR A 413 -19.95 4.07 -7.95
C THR A 413 -19.15 5.32 -7.64
N LEU A 414 -17.84 5.19 -7.65
CA LEU A 414 -16.92 6.31 -7.78
C LEU A 414 -16.78 6.62 -9.27
N THR A 415 -17.13 7.82 -9.69
CA THR A 415 -17.06 8.19 -11.10
C THR A 415 -15.63 8.53 -11.54
N LYS A 416 -15.39 8.58 -12.85
CA LYS A 416 -14.08 9.01 -13.36
C LYS A 416 -13.77 10.45 -12.92
N ASN A 417 -12.55 10.69 -12.45
CA ASN A 417 -12.09 11.99 -11.95
C ASN A 417 -12.90 12.53 -10.75
N ASP A 418 -13.52 11.65 -9.98
CA ASP A 418 -14.29 12.03 -8.80
C ASP A 418 -13.39 12.73 -7.75
N PRO A 419 -13.85 13.82 -7.12
CA PRO A 419 -13.10 14.49 -6.06
C PRO A 419 -12.66 13.56 -4.91
N SER A 420 -13.43 12.52 -4.61
CA SER A 420 -13.11 11.55 -3.54
C SER A 420 -11.88 10.67 -3.83
N TYR A 421 -11.24 10.83 -4.99
CA TYR A 421 -9.90 10.31 -5.22
C TYR A 421 -8.83 11.01 -4.38
N VAL A 422 -9.16 12.15 -3.78
CA VAL A 422 -8.30 12.92 -2.88
C VAL A 422 -8.97 12.99 -1.51
N LEU A 423 -8.23 12.68 -0.45
CA LEU A 423 -8.80 12.75 0.90
C LEU A 423 -9.08 14.19 1.31
N PRO A 424 -10.16 14.44 2.04
CA PRO A 424 -10.38 15.74 2.68
C PRO A 424 -9.34 15.97 3.78
N ILE A 425 -8.91 17.23 3.95
CA ILE A 425 -8.07 17.62 5.08
C ILE A 425 -8.94 17.55 6.34
N PRO A 426 -8.45 16.96 7.45
CA PRO A 426 -9.22 16.85 8.68
C PRO A 426 -9.69 18.21 9.20
N THR A 427 -10.94 18.29 9.65
CA THR A 427 -11.59 19.53 10.08
C THR A 427 -10.82 20.24 11.19
N GLU A 428 -10.26 19.49 12.14
CA GLU A 428 -9.45 20.02 13.25
C GLU A 428 -8.17 20.71 12.75
N VAL A 429 -7.56 20.18 11.70
CA VAL A 429 -6.36 20.79 11.08
C VAL A 429 -6.72 22.13 10.44
N LEU A 430 -7.86 22.20 9.74
CA LEU A 430 -8.35 23.45 9.14
C LEU A 430 -8.71 24.51 10.21
N GLN A 431 -9.27 24.08 11.34
CA GLN A 431 -9.60 24.97 12.45
C GLN A 431 -8.34 25.56 13.10
N ARG A 432 -7.24 24.79 13.16
CA ARG A 432 -5.95 25.25 13.70
C ARG A 432 -5.12 26.08 12.70
N ASN A 433 -5.36 25.91 11.40
CA ASN A 433 -4.64 26.63 10.35
C ASN A 433 -5.59 27.18 9.28
N LEU A 434 -6.03 28.41 9.48
CA LEU A 434 -7.01 29.10 8.64
C LEU A 434 -6.49 29.47 7.22
N LEU A 435 -5.22 29.24 6.92
CA LEU A 435 -4.65 29.41 5.57
C LEU A 435 -4.73 28.14 4.72
N LEU A 436 -5.19 27.03 5.29
CA LEU A 436 -5.39 25.81 4.54
C LEU A 436 -6.74 25.85 3.80
N GLU A 437 -6.68 25.55 2.53
CA GLU A 437 -7.86 25.37 1.69
C GLU A 437 -8.25 23.89 1.65
N GLN A 438 -9.54 23.60 1.87
CA GLN A 438 -10.07 22.25 1.80
C GLN A 438 -10.04 21.70 0.37
N ASN A 439 -9.83 20.40 0.23
CA ASN A 439 -10.04 19.70 -1.02
C ASN A 439 -11.55 19.68 -1.37
N PRO A 440 -11.92 19.71 -2.66
CA PRO A 440 -13.30 19.55 -3.07
C PRO A 440 -13.86 18.22 -2.54
N PHE A 441 -15.06 18.26 -1.98
CA PHE A 441 -15.77 17.03 -1.59
C PHE A 441 -16.43 16.38 -2.81
N GLY A 442 -16.44 15.05 -2.83
CA GLY A 442 -17.28 14.28 -3.73
C GLY A 442 -18.76 14.42 -3.37
N PRO A 443 -19.68 13.99 -4.24
CA PRO A 443 -21.10 13.96 -3.94
C PRO A 443 -21.43 12.89 -2.89
N GLU A 444 -22.52 13.10 -2.18
CA GLU A 444 -23.15 12.05 -1.39
C GLU A 444 -23.60 10.89 -2.31
N ARG A 445 -23.35 9.65 -1.91
CA ARG A 445 -23.62 8.49 -2.76
C ARG A 445 -24.72 7.62 -2.17
N THR A 446 -25.75 7.41 -2.95
CA THR A 446 -26.78 6.43 -2.67
C THR A 446 -26.48 5.15 -3.45
N GLY A 447 -26.40 4.02 -2.73
CA GLY A 447 -26.20 2.73 -3.39
C GLY A 447 -27.39 2.34 -4.26
N VAL A 448 -27.11 1.87 -5.47
CA VAL A 448 -28.13 1.38 -6.40
C VAL A 448 -28.36 -0.11 -6.13
N PRO A 449 -29.59 -0.56 -5.85
CA PRO A 449 -29.88 -1.98 -5.64
C PRO A 449 -29.38 -2.84 -6.81
N VAL A 450 -28.78 -3.96 -6.53
CA VAL A 450 -28.44 -4.96 -7.55
C VAL A 450 -29.75 -5.59 -8.02
N THR A 451 -30.16 -5.32 -9.25
CA THR A 451 -31.26 -6.07 -9.88
C THR A 451 -30.85 -7.52 -10.04
N LYS A 452 -31.68 -8.43 -9.51
CA LYS A 452 -31.47 -9.90 -9.63
C LYS A 452 -31.55 -10.34 -11.08
#